data_f7b946144d7c9fab18478a053c6c508c
#
_entry.id   f7b946144d7c9fab18478a053c6c508c
#
_cell.length_a   1.000
_cell.length_b   1.000
_cell.length_c   1.000
_cell.angle_alpha   90.00
_cell.angle_beta   90.00
_cell.angle_gamma   90.00
#
_symmetry.space_group_name_H-M   'P 1'
#
loop_
_entity.id
_entity.type
_entity.pdbx_description
1 polymer ?
#
loop_
_entity_poly.entity_id
_entity_poly.type
_entity_poly.pdbx_seq_one_letter_code
_entity_poly.pdbx_strand_id
1 'polypeptide(L)'
;MPLLIYGFTHLPPLDYLFRIHPEYARFGTDYAQYVYPPGGAQGITLAKPLLYQLLETAFADPARLPHPNELMHYPVLLAGALSLFFTALNLLPLGQLDGGHILYGLLGRRRFNRMAFVLFIGFVFYAGLGLFSPRSSWQVWAYGGPVYALYLGLIFWRVLPRPRQGLLLAAGIWAAQLAFAVAAPGTMGNPGWLVFGLLLGRFTGIYHPPAPDERPLNTGRKVLGWVMVAIFTLCFTPSPFK
;
A
#
# COMPACT_ATOMS: atom_id res chain seq x y z
N MET A 1 11.60 -11.30 6.24
CA MET A 1 12.39 -12.09 5.26
C MET A 1 12.56 -13.56 5.64
N PRO A 2 13.00 -13.97 6.84
CA PRO A 2 13.18 -15.39 7.16
C PRO A 2 11.95 -16.25 6.92
N LEU A 3 10.76 -15.76 7.29
CA LEU A 3 9.49 -16.48 7.08
C LEU A 3 9.20 -16.77 5.61
N LEU A 4 9.48 -15.82 4.70
CA LEU A 4 9.29 -16.04 3.26
C LEU A 4 10.29 -17.05 2.70
N ILE A 5 11.57 -16.92 3.07
CA ILE A 5 12.59 -17.88 2.64
C ILE A 5 12.21 -19.29 3.14
N TYR A 6 11.87 -19.42 4.40
CA TYR A 6 11.43 -20.69 4.96
C TYR A 6 10.17 -21.22 4.25
N GLY A 7 9.17 -20.34 4.06
CA GLY A 7 7.93 -20.71 3.38
C GLY A 7 8.16 -21.19 1.94
N PHE A 8 9.02 -20.55 1.18
CA PHE A 8 9.33 -20.94 -0.19
C PHE A 8 10.16 -22.23 -0.28
N THR A 9 11.12 -22.42 0.63
CA THR A 9 11.96 -23.62 0.64
C THR A 9 11.24 -24.86 1.20
N HIS A 10 10.12 -24.67 1.92
CA HIS A 10 9.36 -25.75 2.55
C HIS A 10 7.92 -25.84 2.02
N LEU A 11 7.72 -25.50 0.75
CA LEU A 11 6.41 -25.65 0.11
C LEU A 11 6.03 -27.13 0.04
N PRO A 12 4.86 -27.51 0.56
CA PRO A 12 4.35 -28.87 0.41
C PRO A 12 4.03 -29.14 -1.08
N PRO A 13 3.98 -30.41 -1.50
CA PRO A 13 3.51 -30.76 -2.85
C PRO A 13 2.04 -30.36 -3.04
N LEU A 14 1.60 -30.23 -4.29
CA LEU A 14 0.22 -29.82 -4.62
C LEU A 14 -0.86 -30.72 -4.03
N ASP A 15 -0.54 -32.01 -3.76
CA ASP A 15 -1.45 -32.94 -3.08
C ASP A 15 -1.91 -32.41 -1.71
N TYR A 16 -1.13 -31.54 -1.08
CA TYR A 16 -1.57 -30.86 0.14
C TYR A 16 -2.81 -30.00 -0.11
N LEU A 17 -2.83 -29.25 -1.23
CA LEU A 17 -3.97 -28.41 -1.61
C LEU A 17 -5.18 -29.29 -1.98
N PHE A 18 -4.96 -30.42 -2.66
CA PHE A 18 -6.02 -31.35 -3.05
C PHE A 18 -6.67 -32.08 -1.87
N ARG A 19 -5.99 -32.17 -0.72
CA ARG A 19 -6.62 -32.64 0.54
C ARG A 19 -7.58 -31.59 1.11
N ILE A 20 -7.31 -30.30 0.90
CA ILE A 20 -8.18 -29.21 1.35
C ILE A 20 -9.33 -29.02 0.37
N HIS A 21 -9.04 -29.09 -0.93
CA HIS A 21 -9.96 -28.92 -2.04
C HIS A 21 -9.95 -30.18 -2.94
N PRO A 22 -10.67 -31.26 -2.55
CA PRO A 22 -10.68 -32.52 -3.33
C PRO A 22 -11.16 -32.34 -4.76
N GLU A 23 -12.03 -31.34 -5.01
CA GLU A 23 -12.55 -31.00 -6.32
C GLU A 23 -11.47 -30.51 -7.30
N TYR A 24 -10.33 -30.03 -6.81
CA TYR A 24 -9.22 -29.54 -7.65
C TYR A 24 -8.39 -30.72 -8.20
N ALA A 25 -8.39 -31.86 -7.53
CA ALA A 25 -7.60 -33.02 -7.91
C ALA A 25 -7.88 -33.52 -9.35
N ARG A 26 -9.10 -33.30 -9.83
CA ARG A 26 -9.51 -33.67 -11.23
C ARG A 26 -8.78 -32.86 -12.30
N PHE A 27 -8.22 -31.68 -11.95
CA PHE A 27 -7.51 -30.80 -12.87
C PHE A 27 -5.99 -30.90 -12.72
N GLY A 28 -5.49 -31.63 -11.71
CA GLY A 28 -4.06 -31.79 -11.47
C GLY A 28 -3.33 -30.44 -11.34
N THR A 29 -2.17 -30.32 -11.98
CA THR A 29 -1.32 -29.11 -11.98
C THR A 29 -2.01 -27.89 -12.60
N ASP A 30 -2.99 -28.10 -13.45
CA ASP A 30 -3.69 -27.02 -14.18
C ASP A 30 -4.90 -26.48 -13.43
N TYR A 31 -5.12 -26.91 -12.18
CA TYR A 31 -6.28 -26.51 -11.38
C TYR A 31 -6.54 -24.99 -11.40
N ALA A 32 -5.47 -24.19 -11.37
CA ALA A 32 -5.57 -22.74 -11.30
C ALA A 32 -6.29 -22.12 -12.51
N GLN A 33 -6.13 -22.71 -13.71
CA GLN A 33 -6.78 -22.22 -14.94
C GLN A 33 -8.30 -22.47 -14.93
N TYR A 34 -8.73 -23.56 -14.28
CA TYR A 34 -10.14 -23.95 -14.23
C TYR A 34 -10.87 -23.32 -13.04
N VAL A 35 -10.18 -23.17 -11.91
CA VAL A 35 -10.77 -22.62 -10.67
C VAL A 35 -10.76 -21.10 -10.67
N TYR A 36 -9.70 -20.51 -11.24
CA TYR A 36 -9.50 -19.05 -11.29
C TYR A 36 -9.34 -18.54 -12.72
N PRO A 37 -10.35 -18.73 -13.59
CA PRO A 37 -10.26 -18.29 -14.97
C PRO A 37 -10.07 -16.78 -15.07
N PRO A 38 -9.37 -16.27 -16.08
CA PRO A 38 -9.25 -14.83 -16.33
C PRO A 38 -10.65 -14.19 -16.46
N GLY A 39 -10.89 -13.13 -15.69
CA GLY A 39 -12.19 -12.44 -15.65
C GLY A 39 -13.27 -13.11 -14.78
N GLY A 40 -12.97 -14.22 -14.12
CA GLY A 40 -13.83 -14.83 -13.10
C GLY A 40 -13.82 -14.04 -11.79
N ALA A 41 -14.75 -14.38 -10.87
CA ALA A 41 -14.74 -13.83 -9.52
C ALA A 41 -13.48 -14.31 -8.79
N GLN A 42 -12.52 -13.41 -8.64
CA GLN A 42 -11.31 -13.66 -7.87
C GLN A 42 -11.50 -13.13 -6.46
N GLY A 43 -11.05 -13.92 -5.45
CA GLY A 43 -11.00 -13.46 -4.07
C GLY A 43 -9.98 -12.31 -3.89
N ILE A 44 -9.98 -11.72 -2.70
CA ILE A 44 -8.97 -10.71 -2.34
C ILE A 44 -7.61 -11.40 -2.25
N THR A 45 -6.67 -10.98 -3.09
CA THR A 45 -5.30 -11.48 -3.08
C THR A 45 -4.32 -10.41 -2.59
N LEU A 46 -3.25 -10.85 -1.91
CA LEU A 46 -2.12 -10.00 -1.58
C LEU A 46 -1.27 -9.77 -2.83
N ALA A 47 -0.95 -8.51 -3.10
CA ALA A 47 0.00 -8.19 -4.15
C ALA A 47 1.40 -8.66 -3.75
N LYS A 48 2.21 -9.00 -4.73
CA LYS A 48 3.60 -9.42 -4.57
C LYS A 48 4.53 -8.21 -4.72
N PRO A 49 5.03 -7.58 -3.64
CA PRO A 49 6.05 -6.54 -3.73
C PRO A 49 7.33 -7.07 -4.38
N LEU A 50 8.22 -6.17 -4.79
CA LEU A 50 9.43 -6.54 -5.51
C LEU A 50 10.30 -7.52 -4.71
N LEU A 51 10.44 -7.30 -3.42
CA LEU A 51 11.18 -8.20 -2.53
C LEU A 51 10.56 -9.59 -2.45
N TYR A 52 9.22 -9.68 -2.42
CA TYR A 52 8.52 -10.96 -2.45
C TYR A 52 8.87 -11.73 -3.74
N GLN A 53 8.77 -11.05 -4.89
CA GLN A 53 9.07 -11.65 -6.20
C GLN A 53 10.51 -12.11 -6.30
N LEU A 54 11.46 -11.31 -5.81
CA LEU A 54 12.88 -11.70 -5.78
C LEU A 54 13.11 -12.96 -4.93
N LEU A 55 12.50 -13.03 -3.75
CA LEU A 55 12.63 -14.20 -2.88
C LEU A 55 11.91 -15.43 -3.46
N GLU A 56 10.73 -15.24 -4.08
CA GLU A 56 10.01 -16.30 -4.78
C GLU A 56 10.86 -16.90 -5.90
N THR A 57 11.44 -16.04 -6.75
CA THR A 57 12.29 -16.49 -7.87
C THR A 57 13.57 -17.19 -7.40
N ALA A 58 14.13 -16.76 -6.27
CA ALA A 58 15.39 -17.29 -5.76
C ALA A 58 15.24 -18.61 -4.97
N PHE A 59 14.10 -18.82 -4.30
CA PHE A 59 13.95 -19.89 -3.31
C PHE A 59 12.78 -20.84 -3.53
N ALA A 60 11.79 -20.47 -4.36
CA ALA A 60 10.61 -21.30 -4.54
C ALA A 60 10.81 -22.33 -5.65
N ASP A 61 10.26 -23.53 -5.45
CA ASP A 61 10.04 -24.50 -6.51
C ASP A 61 8.78 -24.10 -7.31
N PRO A 62 8.92 -23.73 -8.60
CA PRO A 62 7.77 -23.31 -9.42
C PRO A 62 6.64 -24.35 -9.50
N ALA A 63 6.98 -25.65 -9.40
CA ALA A 63 6.01 -26.74 -9.47
C ALA A 63 5.14 -26.84 -8.19
N ARG A 64 5.54 -26.20 -7.11
CA ARG A 64 4.86 -26.22 -5.80
C ARG A 64 4.22 -24.90 -5.42
N LEU A 65 4.42 -23.84 -6.24
CA LEU A 65 3.86 -22.54 -5.95
C LEU A 65 2.33 -22.56 -5.99
N PRO A 66 1.64 -22.17 -4.91
CA PRO A 66 0.19 -22.04 -4.93
C PRO A 66 -0.26 -20.85 -5.77
N HIS A 67 -1.47 -20.93 -6.32
CA HIS A 67 -2.13 -19.76 -6.85
C HIS A 67 -2.29 -18.68 -5.75
N PRO A 68 -2.20 -17.36 -6.05
CA PRO A 68 -2.31 -16.29 -5.04
C PRO A 68 -3.56 -16.37 -4.15
N ASN A 69 -4.69 -16.86 -4.68
CA ASN A 69 -5.93 -17.03 -3.91
C ASN A 69 -5.82 -18.15 -2.85
N GLU A 70 -4.88 -19.07 -3.03
CA GLU A 70 -4.66 -20.21 -2.11
C GLU A 70 -3.65 -19.89 -1.00
N LEU A 71 -3.10 -18.68 -0.97
CA LEU A 71 -2.08 -18.30 -0.02
C LEU A 71 -2.50 -18.50 1.45
N MET A 72 -3.80 -18.43 1.72
CA MET A 72 -4.38 -18.67 3.06
C MET A 72 -4.11 -20.08 3.59
N HIS A 73 -3.95 -21.06 2.72
CA HIS A 73 -3.64 -22.44 3.09
C HIS A 73 -2.16 -22.69 3.37
N TYR A 74 -1.30 -21.66 3.18
CA TYR A 74 0.14 -21.71 3.41
C TYR A 74 0.54 -20.72 4.52
N PRO A 75 0.29 -21.04 5.80
CA PRO A 75 0.32 -20.05 6.89
C PRO A 75 1.67 -19.36 7.06
N VAL A 76 2.78 -20.05 6.85
CA VAL A 76 4.12 -19.46 6.96
C VAL A 76 4.37 -18.46 5.82
N LEU A 77 3.96 -18.81 4.61
CA LEU A 77 4.09 -17.94 3.45
C LEU A 77 3.18 -16.71 3.58
N LEU A 78 1.94 -16.91 4.03
CA LEU A 78 1.00 -15.83 4.34
C LEU A 78 1.55 -14.90 5.42
N ALA A 79 2.06 -15.44 6.53
CA ALA A 79 2.68 -14.64 7.59
C ALA A 79 3.87 -13.83 7.08
N GLY A 80 4.69 -14.43 6.19
CA GLY A 80 5.79 -13.74 5.53
C GLY A 80 5.33 -12.59 4.62
N ALA A 81 4.29 -12.81 3.81
CA ALA A 81 3.70 -11.80 2.94
C ALA A 81 3.09 -10.63 3.74
N LEU A 82 2.32 -10.94 4.79
CA LEU A 82 1.76 -9.94 5.71
C LEU A 82 2.86 -9.17 6.43
N SER A 83 3.96 -9.83 6.83
CA SER A 83 5.12 -9.15 7.45
C SER A 83 5.74 -8.12 6.52
N LEU A 84 5.84 -8.39 5.20
CA LEU A 84 6.32 -7.38 4.23
C LEU A 84 5.34 -6.22 4.12
N PHE A 85 4.05 -6.49 4.08
CA PHE A 85 3.02 -5.46 4.03
C PHE A 85 3.10 -4.53 5.26
N PHE A 86 3.14 -5.08 6.47
CA PHE A 86 3.27 -4.27 7.69
C PHE A 86 4.62 -3.55 7.78
N THR A 87 5.71 -4.15 7.29
CA THR A 87 7.00 -3.48 7.18
C THR A 87 6.91 -2.27 6.24
N ALA A 88 6.28 -2.42 5.08
CA ALA A 88 6.08 -1.31 4.16
C ALA A 88 5.22 -0.19 4.77
N LEU A 89 4.16 -0.53 5.52
CA LEU A 89 3.34 0.44 6.24
C LEU A 89 4.15 1.24 7.27
N ASN A 90 4.93 0.56 8.10
CA ASN A 90 5.76 1.21 9.12
C ASN A 90 6.87 2.07 8.51
N LEU A 91 7.40 1.65 7.37
CA LEU A 91 8.46 2.38 6.66
C LEU A 91 7.91 3.48 5.72
N LEU A 92 6.59 3.70 5.66
CA LEU A 92 6.05 4.85 4.93
C LEU A 92 6.73 6.15 5.40
N PRO A 93 7.22 6.98 4.47
CA PRO A 93 7.99 8.18 4.79
C PRO A 93 7.08 9.36 5.20
N LEU A 94 6.18 9.12 6.14
CA LEU A 94 5.15 10.08 6.57
C LEU A 94 5.02 10.12 8.10
N GLY A 95 4.82 11.31 8.62
CA GLY A 95 4.45 11.53 10.01
C GLY A 95 5.46 10.97 11.02
N GLN A 96 4.94 10.23 11.98
CA GLN A 96 5.68 9.60 13.07
C GLN A 96 5.83 8.07 12.90
N LEU A 97 5.62 7.57 11.68
CA LEU A 97 5.94 6.18 11.34
C LEU A 97 7.46 5.99 11.32
N ASP A 98 7.92 4.74 11.40
CA ASP A 98 9.36 4.44 11.42
C ASP A 98 10.09 5.03 10.21
N GLY A 99 9.50 4.95 9.02
CA GLY A 99 10.02 5.60 7.81
C GLY A 99 10.09 7.12 7.93
N GLY A 100 9.12 7.74 8.61
CA GLY A 100 9.13 9.17 8.93
C GLY A 100 10.31 9.54 9.83
N HIS A 101 10.54 8.79 10.91
CA HIS A 101 11.70 8.99 11.80
C HIS A 101 13.03 8.83 11.06
N ILE A 102 13.16 7.79 10.22
CA ILE A 102 14.37 7.55 9.43
C ILE A 102 14.66 8.72 8.51
N LEU A 103 13.67 9.14 7.71
CA LEU A 103 13.86 10.25 6.77
C LEU A 103 14.01 11.61 7.43
N TYR A 104 13.37 11.82 8.58
CA TYR A 104 13.65 13.00 9.39
C TYR A 104 15.11 13.04 9.81
N GLY A 105 15.67 11.95 10.30
CA GLY A 105 17.09 11.87 10.67
C GLY A 105 18.04 12.09 9.49
N LEU A 106 17.68 11.59 8.28
CA LEU A 106 18.50 11.73 7.07
C LEU A 106 18.47 13.15 6.48
N LEU A 107 17.29 13.76 6.40
CA LEU A 107 17.03 14.98 5.66
C LEU A 107 16.96 16.22 6.54
N GLY A 108 16.73 16.03 7.83
CA GLY A 108 16.44 17.10 8.78
C GLY A 108 15.01 17.62 8.64
N ARG A 109 14.54 18.31 9.70
CA ARG A 109 13.15 18.73 9.91
C ARG A 109 12.52 19.46 8.71
N ARG A 110 13.20 20.51 8.20
CA ARG A 110 12.62 21.38 7.16
C ARG A 110 12.38 20.63 5.84
N ARG A 111 13.36 19.80 5.43
CA ARG A 111 13.28 19.04 4.16
C ARG A 111 12.27 17.92 4.30
N PHE A 112 12.32 17.20 5.41
CA PHE A 112 11.38 16.12 5.69
C PHE A 112 9.93 16.62 5.67
N ASN A 113 9.60 17.69 6.42
CA ASN A 113 8.21 18.16 6.50
C ASN A 113 7.67 18.67 5.15
N ARG A 114 8.51 19.26 4.29
CA ARG A 114 8.09 19.61 2.92
C ARG A 114 7.82 18.37 2.08
N MET A 115 8.71 17.38 2.16
CA MET A 115 8.55 16.11 1.44
C MET A 115 7.34 15.35 1.93
N ALA A 116 7.13 15.23 3.23
CA ALA A 116 5.96 14.55 3.83
C ALA A 116 4.64 15.20 3.36
N PHE A 117 4.60 16.53 3.26
CA PHE A 117 3.45 17.24 2.72
C PHE A 117 3.16 16.85 1.26
N VAL A 118 4.17 16.87 0.39
CA VAL A 118 4.03 16.52 -1.02
C VAL A 118 3.63 15.05 -1.19
N LEU A 119 4.30 14.15 -0.45
CA LEU A 119 4.00 12.72 -0.48
C LEU A 119 2.59 12.43 0.02
N PHE A 120 2.13 13.11 1.06
CA PHE A 120 0.77 12.94 1.57
C PHE A 120 -0.29 13.39 0.57
N ILE A 121 -0.08 14.51 -0.12
CA ILE A 121 -0.96 14.95 -1.21
C ILE A 121 -1.01 13.91 -2.32
N GLY A 122 0.16 13.45 -2.79
CA GLY A 122 0.24 12.41 -3.82
C GLY A 122 -0.40 11.09 -3.40
N PHE A 123 -0.24 10.72 -2.14
CA PHE A 123 -0.84 9.53 -1.55
C PHE A 123 -2.39 9.60 -1.53
N VAL A 124 -2.96 10.71 -1.05
CA VAL A 124 -4.42 10.92 -1.04
C VAL A 124 -4.96 11.10 -2.46
N PHE A 125 -4.21 11.78 -3.32
CA PHE A 125 -4.57 11.91 -4.73
C PHE A 125 -4.68 10.53 -5.40
N TYR A 126 -3.65 9.69 -5.26
CA TYR A 126 -3.66 8.33 -5.79
C TYR A 126 -4.79 7.48 -5.20
N ALA A 127 -4.99 7.52 -3.88
CA ALA A 127 -6.00 6.72 -3.19
C ALA A 127 -7.43 7.00 -3.69
N GLY A 128 -7.72 8.24 -4.07
CA GLY A 128 -9.04 8.66 -4.55
C GLY A 128 -9.23 8.61 -6.06
N LEU A 129 -8.20 8.22 -6.84
CA LEU A 129 -8.34 8.10 -8.29
C LEU A 129 -9.40 7.05 -8.66
N GLY A 130 -10.28 7.42 -9.57
CA GLY A 130 -11.33 6.53 -10.09
C GLY A 130 -12.56 6.39 -9.22
N LEU A 131 -12.57 6.93 -7.97
CA LEU A 131 -13.78 6.92 -7.13
C LEU A 131 -14.93 7.74 -7.74
N PHE A 132 -14.58 8.86 -8.35
CA PHE A 132 -15.53 9.74 -9.01
C PHE A 132 -15.08 10.04 -10.43
N SER A 133 -16.04 10.03 -11.34
CA SER A 133 -15.88 10.44 -12.73
C SER A 133 -17.09 11.28 -13.13
N PRO A 134 -16.97 12.21 -14.08
CA PRO A 134 -18.11 12.89 -14.67
C PRO A 134 -19.17 11.94 -15.24
N ARG A 135 -18.76 10.69 -15.56
CA ARG A 135 -19.64 9.63 -16.08
C ARG A 135 -20.24 8.75 -14.98
N SER A 136 -19.90 8.97 -13.72
CA SER A 136 -20.46 8.22 -12.59
C SER A 136 -21.96 8.48 -12.46
N SER A 137 -22.71 7.47 -12.00
CA SER A 137 -24.16 7.58 -11.82
C SER A 137 -24.54 8.66 -10.81
N TRP A 138 -25.77 9.16 -10.91
CA TRP A 138 -26.31 10.13 -9.95
C TRP A 138 -26.21 9.65 -8.50
N GLN A 139 -26.46 8.37 -8.25
CA GLN A 139 -26.37 7.80 -6.90
C GLN A 139 -24.98 7.93 -6.30
N VAL A 140 -23.92 7.66 -7.10
CA VAL A 140 -22.53 7.83 -6.67
C VAL A 140 -22.26 9.27 -6.25
N TRP A 141 -22.74 10.23 -7.02
CA TRP A 141 -22.58 11.67 -6.71
C TRP A 141 -23.41 12.09 -5.50
N ALA A 142 -24.67 11.66 -5.41
CA ALA A 142 -25.57 12.09 -4.35
C ALA A 142 -25.19 11.55 -2.97
N TYR A 143 -24.73 10.31 -2.90
CA TYR A 143 -24.38 9.67 -1.63
C TYR A 143 -22.88 9.70 -1.36
N GLY A 144 -22.05 9.37 -2.34
CA GLY A 144 -20.61 9.31 -2.19
C GLY A 144 -19.95 10.67 -2.17
N GLY A 145 -20.43 11.62 -2.98
CA GLY A 145 -19.84 12.97 -3.09
C GLY A 145 -19.73 13.70 -1.75
N PRO A 146 -20.82 13.89 -0.99
CA PRO A 146 -20.77 14.55 0.31
C PRO A 146 -19.87 13.83 1.32
N VAL A 147 -19.87 12.49 1.33
CA VAL A 147 -19.01 11.69 2.21
C VAL A 147 -17.54 11.90 1.86
N TYR A 148 -17.20 11.90 0.57
CA TYR A 148 -15.82 12.11 0.13
C TYR A 148 -15.36 13.56 0.35
N ALA A 149 -16.23 14.55 0.13
CA ALA A 149 -15.94 15.94 0.46
C ALA A 149 -15.66 16.13 1.95
N LEU A 150 -16.48 15.53 2.81
CA LEU A 150 -16.28 15.52 4.26
C LEU A 150 -14.95 14.85 4.63
N TYR A 151 -14.67 13.68 4.04
CA TYR A 151 -13.41 12.96 4.25
C TYR A 151 -12.21 13.85 3.90
N LEU A 152 -12.15 14.42 2.71
CA LEU A 152 -11.06 15.31 2.29
C LEU A 152 -10.97 16.54 3.20
N GLY A 153 -12.09 17.14 3.56
CA GLY A 153 -12.15 18.24 4.51
C GLY A 153 -11.52 17.86 5.85
N LEU A 154 -11.88 16.71 6.41
CA LEU A 154 -11.37 16.25 7.70
C LEU A 154 -9.86 15.99 7.70
N ILE A 155 -9.33 15.34 6.67
CA ILE A 155 -7.90 15.01 6.60
C ILE A 155 -7.02 16.23 6.37
N PHE A 156 -7.50 17.23 5.58
CA PHE A 156 -6.71 18.42 5.28
C PHE A 156 -6.94 19.59 6.24
N TRP A 157 -7.95 19.51 7.12
CA TRP A 157 -8.28 20.58 8.09
C TRP A 157 -7.11 21.02 8.94
N ARG A 158 -6.24 20.08 9.34
CA ARG A 158 -5.09 20.33 10.23
C ARG A 158 -3.73 20.27 9.53
N VAL A 159 -3.70 19.96 8.25
CA VAL A 159 -2.46 19.82 7.48
C VAL A 159 -1.82 21.19 7.18
N LEU A 160 -2.65 22.22 7.06
CA LEU A 160 -2.19 23.60 6.83
C LEU A 160 -2.56 24.50 8.03
N PRO A 161 -1.78 25.58 8.27
CA PRO A 161 -1.99 26.46 9.42
C PRO A 161 -3.38 27.13 9.47
N ARG A 162 -3.96 27.38 8.30
CA ARG A 162 -5.29 27.99 8.17
C ARG A 162 -6.29 26.96 7.61
N PRO A 163 -7.39 26.67 8.32
CA PRO A 163 -8.40 25.69 7.86
C PRO A 163 -8.94 25.96 6.45
N ARG A 164 -9.11 27.24 6.10
CA ARG A 164 -9.53 27.61 4.73
C ARG A 164 -8.56 27.12 3.66
N GLN A 165 -7.25 27.18 3.91
CA GLN A 165 -6.23 26.66 2.98
C GLN A 165 -6.31 25.16 2.86
N GLY A 166 -6.58 24.45 3.97
CA GLY A 166 -6.82 23.00 3.96
C GLY A 166 -8.02 22.61 3.13
N LEU A 167 -9.15 23.33 3.27
CA LEU A 167 -10.35 23.09 2.48
C LEU A 167 -10.15 23.40 0.99
N LEU A 168 -9.43 24.47 0.65
CA LEU A 168 -9.07 24.79 -0.74
C LEU A 168 -8.17 23.70 -1.33
N LEU A 169 -7.20 23.18 -0.56
CA LEU A 169 -6.37 22.08 -0.98
C LEU A 169 -7.20 20.81 -1.22
N ALA A 170 -8.13 20.48 -0.32
CA ALA A 170 -9.05 19.36 -0.46
C ALA A 170 -9.88 19.47 -1.75
N ALA A 171 -10.46 20.63 -2.00
CA ALA A 171 -11.21 20.91 -3.24
C ALA A 171 -10.32 20.81 -4.49
N GLY A 172 -9.09 21.34 -4.43
CA GLY A 172 -8.11 21.25 -5.51
C GLY A 172 -7.70 19.82 -5.82
N ILE A 173 -7.49 18.99 -4.81
CA ILE A 173 -7.15 17.57 -5.00
C ILE A 173 -8.33 16.83 -5.66
N TRP A 174 -9.56 17.06 -5.21
CA TRP A 174 -10.73 16.43 -5.82
C TRP A 174 -10.94 16.88 -7.26
N ALA A 175 -10.81 18.19 -7.52
CA ALA A 175 -10.87 18.72 -8.88
C ALA A 175 -9.77 18.11 -9.78
N ALA A 176 -8.56 17.96 -9.28
CA ALA A 176 -7.46 17.32 -10.01
C ALA A 176 -7.73 15.83 -10.28
N GLN A 177 -8.31 15.09 -9.33
CA GLN A 177 -8.73 13.70 -9.53
C GLN A 177 -9.82 13.59 -10.63
N LEU A 178 -10.80 14.50 -10.64
CA LEU A 178 -11.82 14.54 -11.67
C LEU A 178 -11.25 14.89 -13.05
N ALA A 179 -10.34 15.86 -13.11
CA ALA A 179 -9.63 16.21 -14.34
C ALA A 179 -8.82 15.01 -14.86
N PHE A 180 -8.14 14.28 -13.96
CA PHE A 180 -7.40 13.09 -14.33
C PHE A 180 -8.32 11.96 -14.82
N ALA A 181 -9.50 11.77 -14.22
CA ALA A 181 -10.49 10.79 -14.66
C ALA A 181 -11.03 11.07 -16.06
N VAL A 182 -11.02 12.36 -16.50
CA VAL A 182 -11.35 12.76 -17.87
C VAL A 182 -10.17 12.47 -18.81
N ALA A 183 -8.96 12.84 -18.42
CA ALA A 183 -7.75 12.72 -19.24
C ALA A 183 -7.29 11.27 -19.42
N ALA A 184 -7.46 10.43 -18.39
CA ALA A 184 -7.06 9.02 -18.39
C ALA A 184 -8.21 8.13 -17.87
N PRO A 185 -9.26 7.90 -18.68
CA PRO A 185 -10.42 7.10 -18.30
C PRO A 185 -10.01 5.67 -17.93
N GLY A 186 -10.61 5.12 -16.88
CA GLY A 186 -10.33 3.76 -16.41
C GLY A 186 -9.13 3.63 -15.50
N THR A 187 -8.35 4.70 -15.27
CA THR A 187 -7.30 4.67 -14.25
C THR A 187 -7.92 4.69 -12.86
N MET A 188 -7.61 3.68 -12.08
CA MET A 188 -8.04 3.55 -10.68
C MET A 188 -6.85 3.53 -9.74
N GLY A 189 -6.99 4.24 -8.62
CA GLY A 189 -6.10 4.10 -7.50
C GLY A 189 -6.50 2.93 -6.59
N ASN A 190 -6.01 2.94 -5.37
CA ASN A 190 -6.42 1.95 -4.39
C ASN A 190 -7.12 2.66 -3.21
N PRO A 191 -8.47 2.59 -3.15
CA PRO A 191 -9.25 3.24 -2.08
C PRO A 191 -8.93 2.76 -0.67
N GLY A 192 -8.36 1.57 -0.50
CA GLY A 192 -7.91 1.07 0.80
C GLY A 192 -6.92 2.02 1.49
N TRP A 193 -6.16 2.79 0.71
CA TRP A 193 -5.25 3.79 1.24
C TRP A 193 -5.95 5.01 1.88
N LEU A 194 -7.24 5.23 1.63
CA LEU A 194 -7.99 6.32 2.29
C LEU A 194 -8.06 6.11 3.80
N VAL A 195 -8.09 4.87 4.28
CA VAL A 195 -8.05 4.57 5.72
C VAL A 195 -6.75 5.12 6.34
N PHE A 196 -5.62 4.90 5.67
CA PHE A 196 -4.32 5.44 6.11
C PHE A 196 -4.24 6.95 5.92
N GLY A 197 -4.85 7.49 4.87
CA GLY A 197 -5.01 8.93 4.68
C GLY A 197 -5.71 9.59 5.87
N LEU A 198 -6.79 8.95 6.36
CA LEU A 198 -7.52 9.41 7.55
C LEU A 198 -6.65 9.29 8.82
N LEU A 199 -6.00 8.14 9.01
CA LEU A 199 -5.11 7.93 10.15
C LEU A 199 -4.03 9.00 10.24
N LEU A 200 -3.31 9.22 9.14
CA LEU A 200 -2.20 10.17 9.07
C LEU A 200 -2.68 11.63 9.08
N GLY A 201 -3.70 11.97 8.31
CA GLY A 201 -4.16 13.36 8.19
C GLY A 201 -4.90 13.86 9.41
N ARG A 202 -5.64 12.97 10.12
CA ARG A 202 -6.52 13.38 11.21
C ARG A 202 -6.01 13.02 12.60
N PHE A 203 -5.37 11.86 12.78
CA PHE A 203 -5.01 11.33 14.10
C PHE A 203 -3.54 11.49 14.41
N THR A 204 -2.63 10.90 13.66
CA THR A 204 -1.19 10.89 13.98
C THR A 204 -0.45 12.14 13.48
N GLY A 205 -0.96 12.80 12.47
CA GLY A 205 -0.30 13.92 11.79
C GLY A 205 0.73 13.46 10.74
N ILE A 206 0.93 14.31 9.74
CA ILE A 206 1.86 14.05 8.62
C ILE A 206 3.25 14.62 8.86
N TYR A 207 3.39 15.55 9.80
CA TYR A 207 4.65 16.20 10.13
C TYR A 207 5.32 15.52 11.31
N HIS A 208 6.64 15.56 11.31
CA HIS A 208 7.42 15.12 12.44
C HIS A 208 7.63 16.29 13.43
N PRO A 209 7.38 16.09 14.73
CA PRO A 209 7.71 17.10 15.74
C PRO A 209 9.23 17.30 15.82
N PRO A 210 9.71 18.44 16.39
CA PRO A 210 11.14 18.63 16.61
C PRO A 210 11.69 17.54 17.54
N ALA A 211 12.83 16.97 17.18
CA ALA A 211 13.55 16.06 18.06
C ALA A 211 14.32 16.85 19.14
N PRO A 212 14.51 16.27 20.33
CA PRO A 212 15.34 16.89 21.38
C PRO A 212 16.80 17.13 20.95
N ASP A 213 17.29 16.29 20.05
CA ASP A 213 18.63 16.40 19.45
C ASP A 213 18.51 16.39 17.93
N GLU A 214 18.84 17.50 17.29
CA GLU A 214 18.80 17.69 15.83
C GLU A 214 20.21 17.65 15.21
N ARG A 215 21.23 17.15 15.94
CA ARG A 215 22.59 17.01 15.38
C ARG A 215 22.60 16.06 14.18
N PRO A 216 23.41 16.35 13.15
CA PRO A 216 23.53 15.50 11.99
C PRO A 216 23.93 14.06 12.36
N LEU A 217 23.33 13.07 11.73
CA LEU A 217 23.70 11.68 11.89
C LEU A 217 25.14 11.43 11.42
N ASN A 218 25.86 10.53 12.10
CA ASN A 218 27.14 10.04 11.62
C ASN A 218 26.98 9.21 10.33
N THR A 219 28.08 8.96 9.63
CA THR A 219 28.09 8.27 8.34
C THR A 219 27.43 6.87 8.41
N GLY A 220 27.73 6.07 9.44
CA GLY A 220 27.17 4.73 9.58
C GLY A 220 25.63 4.76 9.72
N ARG A 221 25.10 5.67 10.52
CA ARG A 221 23.64 5.84 10.69
C ARG A 221 22.99 6.35 9.40
N LYS A 222 23.66 7.22 8.62
CA LYS A 222 23.15 7.65 7.32
C LYS A 222 23.07 6.50 6.32
N VAL A 223 24.12 5.66 6.25
CA VAL A 223 24.12 4.47 5.39
C VAL A 223 22.97 3.54 5.79
N LEU A 224 22.83 3.23 7.09
CA LEU A 224 21.72 2.40 7.57
C LEU A 224 20.36 2.99 7.21
N GLY A 225 20.17 4.29 7.37
CA GLY A 225 18.93 4.97 7.00
C GLY A 225 18.59 4.83 5.52
N TRP A 226 19.57 4.99 4.63
CA TRP A 226 19.35 4.79 3.19
C TRP A 226 19.08 3.33 2.82
N VAL A 227 19.71 2.38 3.51
CA VAL A 227 19.37 0.95 3.36
C VAL A 227 17.92 0.69 3.74
N MET A 228 17.41 1.30 4.82
CA MET A 228 16.00 1.15 5.20
C MET A 228 15.04 1.78 4.17
N VAL A 229 15.43 2.90 3.54
CA VAL A 229 14.65 3.48 2.43
C VAL A 229 14.63 2.54 1.21
N ALA A 230 15.75 1.90 0.89
CA ALA A 230 15.80 0.88 -0.17
C ALA A 230 14.90 -0.33 0.17
N ILE A 231 14.94 -0.82 1.41
CA ILE A 231 14.05 -1.89 1.88
C ILE A 231 12.59 -1.48 1.73
N PHE A 232 12.23 -0.24 2.13
CA PHE A 232 10.87 0.28 1.92
C PHE A 232 10.46 0.16 0.45
N THR A 233 11.30 0.65 -0.46
CA THR A 233 11.01 0.63 -1.90
C THR A 233 10.79 -0.79 -2.44
N LEU A 234 11.53 -1.77 -1.92
CA LEU A 234 11.39 -3.17 -2.30
C LEU A 234 10.16 -3.86 -1.68
N CYS A 235 9.72 -3.41 -0.51
CA CYS A 235 8.55 -3.96 0.19
C CYS A 235 7.24 -3.27 -0.19
N PHE A 236 7.29 -2.04 -0.71
CA PHE A 236 6.11 -1.25 -1.00
C PHE A 236 5.45 -1.66 -2.31
N THR A 237 4.13 -1.70 -2.29
CA THR A 237 3.30 -1.80 -3.49
C THR A 237 2.15 -0.80 -3.41
N PRO A 238 1.86 -0.04 -4.49
CA PRO A 238 0.74 0.90 -4.50
C PRO A 238 -0.62 0.24 -4.34
N SER A 239 -0.77 -1.01 -4.76
CA SER A 239 -2.00 -1.80 -4.64
C SER A 239 -1.73 -3.08 -3.86
N PRO A 240 -1.75 -3.04 -2.51
CA PRO A 240 -1.41 -4.18 -1.67
C PRO A 240 -2.45 -5.31 -1.72
N PHE A 241 -3.68 -4.97 -2.04
CA PHE A 241 -4.78 -5.91 -2.26
C PHE A 241 -5.31 -5.73 -3.68
N LYS A 242 -5.58 -6.87 -4.32
CA LYS A 242 -6.17 -6.95 -5.67
C LYS A 242 -7.44 -7.78 -5.62
#